data_f7efa87cae1c0b217d093eedbffe9b4a
#
_entry.id   f7efa87cae1c0b217d093eedbffe9b4a
#
_cell.length_a   1.000
_cell.length_b   1.000
_cell.length_c   1.000
_cell.angle_alpha   90.00
_cell.angle_beta   90.00
_cell.angle_gamma   90.00
#
_symmetry.space_group_name_H-M   'P 1'
#
loop_
_entity.id
_entity.type
_entity.pdbx_description
1 polymer ?
#
loop_
_entity_poly.entity_id
_entity_poly.type
_entity_poly.pdbx_seq_one_letter_code
_entity_poly.pdbx_strand_id
1 'polypeptide(L)'
;DGLIILRRLRLEDRPFRELEIVKLRGTKLAQEKMAFTLEGGFQAIPVFREKPIEKPGRFQPIPDPLGKFSSGCAELDRILSGGYERGSTALFEIEPWISTRQYQLLISPTIWNFLSRGRAVMIVPSPGVDPLLAKERISEGGIPKAEIDTLIRICAQRGAGLQADPPVLQLEGRDIWEDYHKCLEAAEELAKEGHGPILSVIGAISLANRYGSDRAINVLGIEATKTRMRGGLMLLLLRPCREDLRENLGAMADVHLRIMREHGALLLRGIKPRTHLFAIEMDVSKGYPMPKLIPIS
;
A
#
# COMPACT_ATOMS: atom_id res chain seq x y z
N ASP A 1 14.82 15.51 -38.11
CA ASP A 1 15.29 14.13 -37.97
C ASP A 1 15.26 13.74 -36.49
N GLY A 2 14.78 12.56 -36.19
CA GLY A 2 14.75 11.96 -34.85
C GLY A 2 15.29 10.54 -34.89
N LEU A 3 15.78 10.07 -33.72
CA LEU A 3 16.19 8.67 -33.53
C LEU A 3 15.54 8.18 -32.25
N ILE A 4 14.68 7.19 -32.38
CA ILE A 4 14.02 6.48 -31.26
C ILE A 4 14.43 5.03 -31.34
N ILE A 5 14.86 4.48 -30.22
CA ILE A 5 15.26 3.08 -30.09
C ILE A 5 14.29 2.38 -29.14
N LEU A 6 13.72 1.27 -29.60
CA LEU A 6 12.89 0.39 -28.79
C LEU A 6 13.70 -0.85 -28.39
N ARG A 7 13.74 -1.16 -27.11
CA ARG A 7 14.45 -2.32 -26.59
C ARG A 7 13.53 -3.21 -25.76
N ARG A 8 13.80 -4.50 -25.79
CA ARG A 8 13.27 -5.47 -24.85
C ARG A 8 14.39 -5.87 -23.91
N LEU A 9 14.26 -5.50 -22.66
CA LEU A 9 15.23 -5.72 -21.59
C LEU A 9 14.66 -6.69 -20.54
N ARG A 10 15.43 -6.94 -19.50
CA ARG A 10 14.98 -7.58 -18.27
C ARG A 10 15.20 -6.63 -17.10
N LEU A 11 14.14 -6.42 -16.31
CA LEU A 11 14.20 -5.71 -15.06
C LEU A 11 13.86 -6.71 -13.95
N GLU A 12 14.85 -7.05 -13.13
CA GLU A 12 14.72 -8.04 -12.05
C GLU A 12 13.99 -9.33 -12.50
N ASP A 13 14.53 -10.01 -13.52
CA ASP A 13 14.02 -11.24 -14.13
C ASP A 13 12.64 -11.16 -14.82
N ARG A 14 12.08 -9.95 -15.00
CA ARG A 14 10.83 -9.70 -15.75
C ARG A 14 11.12 -9.05 -17.09
N PRO A 15 10.35 -9.37 -18.15
CA PRO A 15 10.40 -8.61 -19.38
C PRO A 15 10.11 -7.14 -19.11
N PHE A 16 10.92 -6.25 -19.68
CA PHE A 16 10.76 -4.81 -19.59
C PHE A 16 10.97 -4.20 -20.97
N ARG A 17 10.13 -3.26 -21.35
CA ARG A 17 10.23 -2.57 -22.64
C ARG A 17 10.64 -1.13 -22.41
N GLU A 18 11.77 -0.76 -23.01
CA GLU A 18 12.37 0.57 -22.94
C GLU A 18 12.28 1.25 -24.30
N LEU A 19 11.78 2.48 -24.28
CA LEU A 19 11.89 3.43 -25.38
C LEU A 19 12.97 4.44 -25.01
N GLU A 20 13.93 4.67 -25.90
CA GLU A 20 14.97 5.70 -25.75
C GLU A 20 14.87 6.69 -26.92
N ILE A 21 14.74 7.98 -26.61
CA ILE A 21 14.80 9.07 -27.57
C ILE A 21 16.25 9.57 -27.60
N VAL A 22 17.03 9.11 -28.56
CA VAL A 22 18.45 9.48 -28.67
C VAL A 22 18.61 10.89 -29.23
N LYS A 23 17.71 11.26 -30.13
CA LYS A 23 17.74 12.56 -30.80
C LYS A 23 16.35 12.94 -31.26
N LEU A 24 15.99 14.22 -31.04
CA LEU A 24 14.81 14.82 -31.63
C LEU A 24 15.13 16.28 -31.98
N ARG A 25 15.19 16.63 -33.27
CA ARG A 25 15.49 18.01 -33.69
C ARG A 25 14.33 18.94 -33.35
N GLY A 26 14.67 20.14 -32.89
CA GLY A 26 13.68 21.19 -32.59
C GLY A 26 12.95 21.06 -31.27
N THR A 27 13.29 20.05 -30.44
CA THR A 27 12.64 19.85 -29.15
C THR A 27 13.69 19.59 -28.07
N LYS A 28 13.51 20.22 -26.90
CA LYS A 28 14.28 19.88 -25.70
C LYS A 28 13.74 18.59 -25.10
N LEU A 29 14.58 17.58 -25.01
CA LEU A 29 14.22 16.31 -24.37
C LEU A 29 14.23 16.50 -22.84
N ALA A 30 13.08 16.42 -22.24
CA ALA A 30 12.94 16.42 -20.77
C ALA A 30 13.15 15.01 -20.17
N GLN A 31 12.95 13.96 -20.96
CA GLN A 31 13.11 12.56 -20.60
C GLN A 31 13.60 11.80 -21.82
N GLU A 32 14.74 11.14 -21.69
CA GLU A 32 15.35 10.38 -22.78
C GLU A 32 14.83 8.93 -22.81
N LYS A 33 14.58 8.34 -21.65
CA LYS A 33 14.14 6.94 -21.51
C LYS A 33 12.80 6.84 -20.82
N MET A 34 11.96 5.93 -21.28
CA MET A 34 10.67 5.61 -20.67
C MET A 34 10.29 4.15 -20.90
N ALA A 35 9.47 3.60 -20.02
CA ALA A 35 8.83 2.32 -20.25
C ALA A 35 7.77 2.44 -21.36
N PHE A 36 7.46 1.34 -22.05
CA PHE A 36 6.30 1.26 -22.92
C PHE A 36 5.66 -0.12 -22.88
N THR A 37 4.40 -0.19 -23.30
CA THR A 37 3.67 -1.44 -23.50
C THR A 37 3.17 -1.56 -24.93
N LEU A 38 2.91 -2.79 -25.37
CA LEU A 38 2.21 -3.10 -26.62
C LEU A 38 0.82 -3.70 -26.35
N GLU A 39 0.45 -3.89 -25.10
CA GLU A 39 -0.86 -4.42 -24.75
C GLU A 39 -1.95 -3.38 -25.00
N GLY A 40 -2.89 -3.72 -25.88
CA GLY A 40 -3.91 -2.77 -26.35
C GLY A 40 -3.39 -1.73 -27.35
N GLY A 41 -2.15 -1.89 -27.86
CA GLY A 41 -1.48 -0.97 -28.77
C GLY A 41 -0.23 -0.36 -28.15
N PHE A 42 0.51 0.44 -28.93
CA PHE A 42 1.71 1.11 -28.44
C PHE A 42 1.34 2.25 -27.50
N GLN A 43 1.80 2.17 -26.25
CA GLN A 43 1.65 3.22 -25.26
C GLN A 43 2.96 3.44 -24.51
N ALA A 44 3.54 4.63 -24.62
CA ALA A 44 4.66 5.06 -23.77
C ALA A 44 4.15 5.42 -22.37
N ILE A 45 4.87 4.98 -21.36
CA ILE A 45 4.53 5.23 -19.95
C ILE A 45 5.30 6.46 -19.48
N PRO A 46 4.63 7.56 -19.18
CA PRO A 46 5.29 8.78 -18.73
C PRO A 46 5.82 8.66 -17.30
N VAL A 47 6.63 9.64 -16.88
CA VAL A 47 6.97 9.86 -15.47
C VAL A 47 5.70 9.95 -14.65
N PHE A 48 5.67 9.23 -13.53
CA PHE A 48 4.54 9.30 -12.61
C PHE A 48 4.28 10.75 -12.16
N ARG A 49 3.04 11.18 -12.28
CA ARG A 49 2.58 12.50 -11.82
C ARG A 49 1.35 12.34 -10.95
N GLU A 50 1.36 13.05 -9.84
CA GLU A 50 0.16 13.21 -9.02
C GLU A 50 -0.82 14.13 -9.75
N LYS A 51 -2.10 13.75 -9.70
CA LYS A 51 -3.19 14.54 -10.30
C LYS A 51 -4.02 15.20 -9.20
N PRO A 52 -4.39 16.46 -9.32
CA PRO A 52 -5.29 17.11 -8.38
C PRO A 52 -6.70 16.50 -8.48
N ILE A 53 -7.38 16.45 -7.35
CA ILE A 53 -8.80 16.05 -7.29
C ILE A 53 -9.64 17.32 -7.42
N GLU A 54 -10.24 17.56 -8.58
CA GLU A 54 -11.05 18.75 -8.83
C GLU A 54 -12.42 18.67 -8.13
N LYS A 55 -13.04 17.50 -8.15
CA LYS A 55 -14.38 17.25 -7.57
C LYS A 55 -14.28 16.05 -6.64
N PRO A 56 -14.14 16.28 -5.32
CA PRO A 56 -14.12 15.19 -4.36
C PRO A 56 -15.36 14.31 -4.42
N GLY A 57 -15.18 13.01 -4.38
CA GLY A 57 -16.23 12.00 -4.39
C GLY A 57 -16.08 11.03 -3.23
N ARG A 58 -17.13 10.28 -2.92
CA ARG A 58 -17.08 9.19 -1.94
C ARG A 58 -16.68 7.89 -2.64
N PHE A 59 -15.74 7.18 -2.05
CA PHE A 59 -15.27 5.88 -2.54
C PHE A 59 -16.43 4.89 -2.68
N GLN A 60 -16.47 4.21 -3.83
CA GLN A 60 -17.46 3.18 -4.15
C GLN A 60 -16.87 1.81 -3.82
N PRO A 61 -17.35 1.11 -2.77
CA PRO A 61 -16.76 -0.15 -2.36
C PRO A 61 -17.00 -1.26 -3.39
N ILE A 62 -15.96 -2.07 -3.60
CA ILE A 62 -16.05 -3.29 -4.41
C ILE A 62 -16.49 -4.45 -3.51
N PRO A 63 -17.48 -5.25 -3.93
CA PRO A 63 -17.91 -6.44 -3.19
C PRO A 63 -16.77 -7.44 -2.97
N ASP A 64 -16.71 -8.00 -1.77
CA ASP A 64 -15.75 -9.07 -1.48
C ASP A 64 -16.17 -10.38 -2.18
N PRO A 65 -15.24 -11.05 -2.88
CA PRO A 65 -15.49 -12.41 -3.36
C PRO A 65 -15.58 -13.41 -2.19
N LEU A 66 -16.13 -14.58 -2.46
CA LEU A 66 -16.24 -15.64 -1.46
C LEU A 66 -14.84 -16.00 -0.90
N GLY A 67 -14.70 -15.96 0.41
CA GLY A 67 -13.45 -16.28 1.10
C GLY A 67 -12.34 -15.23 1.00
N LYS A 68 -12.58 -14.08 0.36
CA LYS A 68 -11.59 -13.04 0.12
C LYS A 68 -12.03 -11.66 0.60
N PHE A 69 -11.09 -10.72 0.60
CA PHE A 69 -11.34 -9.29 0.69
C PHE A 69 -10.92 -8.63 -0.62
N SER A 70 -11.79 -7.80 -1.19
CA SER A 70 -11.37 -6.93 -2.29
C SER A 70 -10.34 -5.92 -1.81
N SER A 71 -9.32 -5.68 -2.61
CA SER A 71 -8.34 -4.61 -2.39
C SER A 71 -8.93 -3.21 -2.57
N GLY A 72 -10.20 -3.10 -2.98
CA GLY A 72 -10.82 -1.83 -3.37
C GLY A 72 -10.37 -1.32 -4.75
N CYS A 73 -9.53 -2.08 -5.46
CA CYS A 73 -9.08 -1.81 -6.81
C CYS A 73 -9.29 -3.06 -7.68
N ALA A 74 -10.19 -2.97 -8.66
CA ALA A 74 -10.55 -4.12 -9.50
C ALA A 74 -9.35 -4.69 -10.29
N GLU A 75 -8.40 -3.86 -10.66
CA GLU A 75 -7.20 -4.31 -11.38
C GLU A 75 -6.24 -5.06 -10.46
N LEU A 76 -6.07 -4.59 -9.22
CA LEU A 76 -5.27 -5.30 -8.21
C LEU A 76 -5.96 -6.60 -7.80
N ASP A 77 -7.28 -6.60 -7.65
CA ASP A 77 -8.04 -7.83 -7.37
C ASP A 77 -7.84 -8.87 -8.48
N ARG A 78 -7.81 -8.45 -9.75
CA ARG A 78 -7.53 -9.37 -10.88
C ARG A 78 -6.13 -9.96 -10.78
N ILE A 79 -5.12 -9.16 -10.42
CA ILE A 79 -3.73 -9.60 -10.20
C ILE A 79 -3.65 -10.62 -9.07
N LEU A 80 -4.45 -10.43 -8.02
CA LEU A 80 -4.53 -11.29 -6.85
C LEU A 80 -5.58 -12.42 -6.98
N SER A 81 -6.07 -12.67 -8.20
CA SER A 81 -7.07 -13.71 -8.46
C SER A 81 -8.35 -13.56 -7.63
N GLY A 82 -8.80 -12.31 -7.47
CA GLY A 82 -10.03 -11.94 -6.77
C GLY A 82 -9.82 -11.15 -5.46
N GLY A 83 -8.60 -10.78 -5.11
CA GLY A 83 -8.29 -10.04 -3.90
C GLY A 83 -7.51 -10.84 -2.85
N TYR A 84 -7.45 -10.35 -1.63
CA TYR A 84 -6.73 -10.96 -0.52
C TYR A 84 -7.54 -12.10 0.10
N GLU A 85 -6.91 -13.26 0.34
CA GLU A 85 -7.55 -14.33 1.12
C GLU A 85 -7.87 -13.86 2.54
N ARG A 86 -8.98 -14.34 3.12
CA ARG A 86 -9.27 -14.05 4.54
C ARG A 86 -8.23 -14.69 5.44
N GLY A 87 -7.75 -13.93 6.42
CA GLY A 87 -6.69 -14.35 7.33
C GLY A 87 -5.29 -14.25 6.73
N SER A 88 -5.12 -13.61 5.57
CA SER A 88 -3.82 -13.49 4.91
C SER A 88 -3.01 -12.28 5.37
N THR A 89 -1.71 -12.38 5.11
CA THR A 89 -0.73 -11.29 5.28
C THR A 89 -0.18 -10.90 3.92
N ALA A 90 -0.25 -9.61 3.60
CA ALA A 90 0.33 -9.06 2.38
C ALA A 90 1.49 -8.12 2.71
N LEU A 91 2.65 -8.37 2.12
CA LEU A 91 3.84 -7.53 2.23
C LEU A 91 3.95 -6.60 1.02
N PHE A 92 4.06 -5.31 1.26
CA PHE A 92 4.42 -4.29 0.30
C PHE A 92 5.86 -3.86 0.54
N GLU A 93 6.77 -4.34 -0.30
CA GLU A 93 8.15 -3.90 -0.34
C GLU A 93 8.24 -2.61 -1.18
N ILE A 94 8.71 -1.53 -0.56
CA ILE A 94 8.65 -0.18 -1.14
C ILE A 94 10.06 0.38 -1.23
N GLU A 95 10.50 0.75 -2.43
CA GLU A 95 11.81 1.37 -2.63
C GLU A 95 11.92 2.73 -1.90
N PRO A 96 13.13 3.11 -1.44
CA PRO A 96 13.35 4.33 -0.66
C PRO A 96 12.89 5.62 -1.36
N TRP A 97 12.96 5.63 -2.69
CA TRP A 97 12.64 6.80 -3.54
C TRP A 97 11.14 6.99 -3.79
N ILE A 98 10.30 6.03 -3.37
CA ILE A 98 8.85 6.10 -3.53
C ILE A 98 8.28 6.96 -2.40
N SER A 99 7.55 8.02 -2.76
CA SER A 99 6.90 8.89 -1.77
C SER A 99 5.75 8.18 -1.07
N THR A 100 5.37 8.67 0.11
CA THR A 100 4.20 8.18 0.85
C THR A 100 2.95 8.19 -0.01
N ARG A 101 2.70 9.25 -0.75
CA ARG A 101 1.53 9.40 -1.61
C ARG A 101 1.51 8.37 -2.74
N GLN A 102 2.67 8.02 -3.29
CA GLN A 102 2.77 7.05 -4.38
C GLN A 102 2.41 5.63 -3.96
N TYR A 103 2.96 5.13 -2.85
CA TYR A 103 2.60 3.77 -2.42
C TYR A 103 1.20 3.69 -1.81
N GLN A 104 0.71 4.77 -1.21
CA GLN A 104 -0.65 4.82 -0.68
C GLN A 104 -1.72 4.65 -1.76
N LEU A 105 -1.43 4.95 -3.03
CA LEU A 105 -2.34 4.61 -4.13
C LEU A 105 -2.77 3.14 -4.15
N LEU A 106 -1.90 2.22 -3.68
CA LEU A 106 -2.21 0.79 -3.62
C LEU A 106 -2.81 0.36 -2.28
N ILE A 107 -2.57 1.12 -1.20
CA ILE A 107 -3.00 0.75 0.15
C ILE A 107 -4.35 1.38 0.51
N SER A 108 -4.54 2.67 0.18
CA SER A 108 -5.73 3.43 0.56
C SER A 108 -7.05 2.82 0.05
N PRO A 109 -7.14 2.30 -1.19
CA PRO A 109 -8.36 1.64 -1.65
C PRO A 109 -8.80 0.46 -0.76
N THR A 110 -7.84 -0.33 -0.24
CA THR A 110 -8.15 -1.42 0.70
C THR A 110 -8.71 -0.88 2.02
N ILE A 111 -8.11 0.18 2.56
CA ILE A 111 -8.60 0.86 3.77
C ILE A 111 -10.03 1.37 3.53
N TRP A 112 -10.26 2.11 2.44
CA TRP A 112 -11.58 2.64 2.10
C TRP A 112 -12.62 1.55 1.89
N ASN A 113 -12.24 0.41 1.27
CA ASN A 113 -13.14 -0.71 1.07
C ASN A 113 -13.58 -1.36 2.39
N PHE A 114 -12.66 -1.48 3.37
CA PHE A 114 -12.98 -1.95 4.71
C PHE A 114 -13.91 -0.98 5.43
N LEU A 115 -13.56 0.30 5.49
CA LEU A 115 -14.35 1.34 6.17
C LEU A 115 -15.77 1.48 5.59
N SER A 116 -15.89 1.51 4.25
CA SER A 116 -17.20 1.62 3.59
C SER A 116 -18.11 0.42 3.82
N ARG A 117 -17.57 -0.65 4.41
CA ARG A 117 -18.32 -1.85 4.84
C ARG A 117 -18.50 -1.93 6.36
N GLY A 118 -18.22 -0.85 7.09
CA GLY A 118 -18.35 -0.78 8.54
C GLY A 118 -17.28 -1.59 9.30
N ARG A 119 -16.16 -1.96 8.64
CA ARG A 119 -15.09 -2.75 9.26
C ARG A 119 -13.97 -1.86 9.76
N ALA A 120 -13.42 -2.23 10.91
CA ALA A 120 -12.38 -1.45 11.56
C ALA A 120 -10.99 -1.67 10.95
N VAL A 121 -10.16 -0.63 11.11
CA VAL A 121 -8.78 -0.58 10.61
C VAL A 121 -7.84 -0.14 11.72
N MET A 122 -6.81 -0.95 11.99
CA MET A 122 -5.69 -0.62 12.88
C MET A 122 -4.51 -0.16 12.04
N ILE A 123 -3.90 0.97 12.40
CA ILE A 123 -2.77 1.53 11.64
C ILE A 123 -1.59 1.78 12.56
N VAL A 124 -0.46 1.13 12.26
CA VAL A 124 0.86 1.52 12.76
C VAL A 124 1.58 2.26 11.63
N PRO A 125 1.71 3.59 11.70
CA PRO A 125 2.24 4.38 10.60
C PRO A 125 3.70 4.02 10.26
N SER A 126 4.05 4.11 8.98
CA SER A 126 5.45 4.05 8.54
C SER A 126 6.23 5.29 8.99
N PRO A 127 7.59 5.25 9.08
CA PRO A 127 8.38 6.42 9.42
C PRO A 127 8.08 7.61 8.51
N GLY A 128 7.91 8.79 9.11
CA GLY A 128 7.55 10.03 8.41
C GLY A 128 6.06 10.19 8.09
N VAL A 129 5.21 9.29 8.56
CA VAL A 129 3.75 9.42 8.51
C VAL A 129 3.24 9.66 9.93
N ASP A 130 2.75 10.85 10.20
CA ASP A 130 2.07 11.16 11.44
C ASP A 130 0.56 10.87 11.36
N PRO A 131 -0.17 10.83 12.49
CA PRO A 131 -1.61 10.56 12.49
C PRO A 131 -2.45 11.58 11.71
N LEU A 132 -2.02 12.84 11.61
CA LEU A 132 -2.76 13.85 10.85
C LEU A 132 -2.67 13.56 9.36
N LEU A 133 -1.48 13.25 8.87
CA LEU A 133 -1.26 12.84 7.47
C LEU A 133 -2.03 11.54 7.16
N ALA A 134 -2.03 10.57 8.08
CA ALA A 134 -2.80 9.34 7.90
C ALA A 134 -4.31 9.62 7.78
N LYS A 135 -4.87 10.47 8.66
CA LYS A 135 -6.28 10.92 8.58
C LYS A 135 -6.59 11.63 7.27
N GLU A 136 -5.71 12.55 6.84
CA GLU A 136 -5.87 13.28 5.59
C GLU A 136 -5.98 12.31 4.41
N ARG A 137 -5.07 11.32 4.32
CA ARG A 137 -5.07 10.32 3.25
C ARG A 137 -6.32 9.44 3.24
N ILE A 138 -6.82 9.10 4.42
CA ILE A 138 -8.06 8.33 4.53
C ILE A 138 -9.25 9.17 4.07
N SER A 139 -9.27 10.45 4.42
CA SER A 139 -10.32 11.38 4.03
C SER A 139 -10.37 11.65 2.51
N GLU A 140 -9.27 11.44 1.76
CA GLU A 140 -9.25 11.55 0.30
C GLU A 140 -10.24 10.59 -0.40
N GLY A 141 -10.62 9.49 0.27
CA GLY A 141 -11.68 8.58 -0.20
C GLY A 141 -13.10 9.08 0.07
N GLY A 142 -13.27 10.30 0.58
CA GLY A 142 -14.58 10.84 0.96
C GLY A 142 -15.23 10.10 2.13
N ILE A 143 -14.44 9.46 3.00
CA ILE A 143 -14.91 8.78 4.20
C ILE A 143 -15.27 9.85 5.25
N PRO A 144 -16.49 9.85 5.81
CA PRO A 144 -16.91 10.80 6.82
C PRO A 144 -16.04 10.74 8.08
N LYS A 145 -15.77 11.91 8.70
CA LYS A 145 -14.97 11.98 9.91
C LYS A 145 -15.52 11.08 11.03
N ALA A 146 -16.82 11.01 11.20
CA ALA A 146 -17.45 10.14 12.20
C ALA A 146 -17.13 8.66 11.99
N GLU A 147 -17.11 8.19 10.73
CA GLU A 147 -16.72 6.81 10.40
C GLU A 147 -15.24 6.59 10.69
N ILE A 148 -14.35 7.57 10.38
CA ILE A 148 -12.93 7.53 10.70
C ILE A 148 -12.70 7.42 12.20
N ASP A 149 -13.35 8.28 12.99
CA ASP A 149 -13.18 8.33 14.44
C ASP A 149 -13.70 7.04 15.12
N THR A 150 -14.75 6.42 14.58
CA THR A 150 -15.32 5.16 15.10
C THR A 150 -14.50 3.94 14.68
N LEU A 151 -14.18 3.79 13.38
CA LEU A 151 -13.67 2.54 12.81
C LEU A 151 -12.15 2.46 12.72
N ILE A 152 -11.42 3.55 13.02
CA ILE A 152 -9.96 3.55 12.90
C ILE A 152 -9.30 3.69 14.27
N ARG A 153 -8.14 3.00 14.42
CA ARG A 153 -7.19 3.31 15.49
C ARG A 153 -5.81 3.49 14.87
N ILE A 154 -5.24 4.68 15.05
CA ILE A 154 -3.88 5.01 14.58
C ILE A 154 -2.96 4.97 15.77
N CYS A 155 -2.07 4.00 15.80
CA CYS A 155 -1.09 3.81 16.86
C CYS A 155 0.01 4.88 16.75
N ALA A 156 0.03 5.83 17.68
CA ALA A 156 1.02 6.89 17.74
C ALA A 156 1.74 6.89 19.08
N GLN A 157 3.01 7.25 19.08
CA GLN A 157 3.78 7.30 20.31
C GLN A 157 3.44 8.53 21.14
N ARG A 158 3.40 8.34 22.45
CA ARG A 158 3.27 9.42 23.42
C ARG A 158 4.41 10.42 23.27
N GLY A 159 4.10 11.72 23.28
CA GLY A 159 5.10 12.79 23.12
C GLY A 159 5.21 13.38 21.73
N ALA A 160 4.46 12.87 20.73
CA ALA A 160 4.38 13.48 19.41
C ALA A 160 3.52 14.76 19.36
N GLY A 161 3.19 15.37 20.50
CA GLY A 161 2.36 16.60 20.57
C GLY A 161 0.88 16.40 20.21
N LEU A 162 0.46 15.14 20.06
CA LEU A 162 -0.90 14.80 19.65
C LEU A 162 -1.77 14.52 20.87
N GLN A 163 -2.99 15.05 20.88
CA GLN A 163 -4.00 14.68 21.89
C GLN A 163 -4.46 13.24 21.67
N ALA A 164 -4.78 12.55 22.78
CA ALA A 164 -5.30 11.18 22.76
C ALA A 164 -6.80 11.17 22.40
N ASP A 165 -7.16 11.83 21.30
CA ASP A 165 -8.53 11.82 20.79
C ASP A 165 -8.69 10.77 19.71
N PRO A 166 -9.82 10.06 19.64
CA PRO A 166 -10.07 9.15 18.53
C PRO A 166 -9.81 9.83 17.17
N PRO A 167 -9.20 9.10 16.23
CA PRO A 167 -8.83 7.69 16.25
C PRO A 167 -7.41 7.40 16.76
N VAL A 168 -6.73 8.28 17.52
CA VAL A 168 -5.34 8.10 17.95
C VAL A 168 -5.27 7.22 19.21
N LEU A 169 -4.58 6.08 19.08
CA LEU A 169 -4.20 5.21 20.19
C LEU A 169 -2.76 5.51 20.61
N GLN A 170 -2.58 6.10 21.79
CA GLN A 170 -1.25 6.44 22.29
C GLN A 170 -0.52 5.22 22.83
N LEU A 171 0.70 4.97 22.35
CA LEU A 171 1.61 3.93 22.79
C LEU A 171 2.74 4.54 23.62
N GLU A 172 3.21 3.81 24.65
CA GLU A 172 4.33 4.29 25.49
C GLU A 172 5.68 4.16 24.78
N GLY A 173 5.84 3.16 23.92
CA GLY A 173 7.04 2.94 23.12
C GLY A 173 8.24 2.44 23.92
N ARG A 174 8.02 1.87 25.11
CA ARG A 174 9.06 1.33 26.01
C ARG A 174 9.23 -0.17 25.83
N ASP A 175 8.13 -0.88 25.80
CA ASP A 175 8.09 -2.34 25.61
C ASP A 175 7.13 -2.69 24.48
N ILE A 176 7.59 -3.54 23.57
CA ILE A 176 6.82 -3.92 22.37
C ILE A 176 5.59 -4.76 22.73
N TRP A 177 5.69 -5.57 23.81
CA TRP A 177 4.59 -6.44 24.20
C TRP A 177 3.47 -5.66 24.88
N GLU A 178 3.81 -4.69 25.72
CA GLU A 178 2.82 -3.79 26.34
C GLU A 178 2.07 -3.00 25.26
N ASP A 179 2.80 -2.40 24.32
CA ASP A 179 2.21 -1.62 23.24
C ASP A 179 1.41 -2.51 22.26
N TYR A 180 1.89 -3.74 22.01
CA TYR A 180 1.16 -4.71 21.19
C TYR A 180 -0.15 -5.16 21.87
N HIS A 181 -0.14 -5.46 23.18
CA HIS A 181 -1.35 -5.82 23.91
C HIS A 181 -2.38 -4.69 23.87
N LYS A 182 -1.95 -3.44 24.01
CA LYS A 182 -2.83 -2.29 23.92
C LYS A 182 -3.48 -2.16 22.53
N CYS A 183 -2.71 -2.38 21.45
CA CYS A 183 -3.27 -2.42 20.10
C CYS A 183 -4.25 -3.58 19.93
N LEU A 184 -3.93 -4.73 20.50
CA LEU A 184 -4.74 -5.93 20.43
C LEU A 184 -6.09 -5.75 21.15
N GLU A 185 -6.08 -5.19 22.36
CA GLU A 185 -7.29 -4.87 23.13
C GLU A 185 -8.21 -3.93 22.34
N ALA A 186 -7.65 -2.85 21.78
CA ALA A 186 -8.43 -1.92 20.97
C ALA A 186 -9.04 -2.58 19.70
N ALA A 187 -8.30 -3.51 19.06
CA ALA A 187 -8.81 -4.27 17.93
C ALA A 187 -9.93 -5.25 18.35
N GLU A 188 -9.79 -5.88 19.52
CA GLU A 188 -10.80 -6.80 20.06
C GLU A 188 -12.08 -6.06 20.49
N GLU A 189 -11.96 -4.87 21.05
CA GLU A 189 -13.12 -4.01 21.36
C GLU A 189 -13.91 -3.68 20.08
N LEU A 190 -13.23 -3.19 19.03
CA LEU A 190 -13.87 -2.91 17.75
C LEU A 190 -14.51 -4.16 17.13
N ALA A 191 -13.88 -5.32 17.27
CA ALA A 191 -14.46 -6.58 16.77
C ALA A 191 -15.72 -7.00 17.58
N LYS A 192 -15.73 -6.80 18.91
CA LYS A 192 -16.90 -7.06 19.77
C LYS A 192 -18.07 -6.12 19.48
N GLU A 193 -17.78 -4.89 19.06
CA GLU A 193 -18.77 -3.90 18.60
C GLU A 193 -19.36 -4.23 17.22
N GLY A 194 -18.91 -5.31 16.58
CA GLY A 194 -19.42 -5.76 15.29
C GLY A 194 -18.64 -5.24 14.08
N HIS A 195 -17.49 -4.59 14.30
CA HIS A 195 -16.66 -3.99 13.26
C HIS A 195 -15.56 -4.94 12.74
N GLY A 196 -15.64 -6.22 13.04
CA GLY A 196 -14.77 -7.24 12.44
C GLY A 196 -15.24 -7.69 11.05
N PRO A 197 -14.38 -8.40 10.30
CA PRO A 197 -12.96 -8.66 10.56
C PRO A 197 -12.09 -7.41 10.41
N ILE A 198 -10.99 -7.37 11.18
CA ILE A 198 -10.10 -6.19 11.25
C ILE A 198 -9.07 -6.20 10.13
N LEU A 199 -8.77 -5.02 9.60
CA LEU A 199 -7.60 -4.74 8.76
C LEU A 199 -6.48 -4.14 9.62
N SER A 200 -5.32 -4.77 9.66
CA SER A 200 -4.11 -4.21 10.28
C SER A 200 -3.17 -3.69 9.18
N VAL A 201 -2.82 -2.40 9.19
CA VAL A 201 -1.85 -1.78 8.28
C VAL A 201 -0.64 -1.35 9.09
N ILE A 202 0.49 -2.03 8.89
CA ILE A 202 1.64 -1.93 9.79
C ILE A 202 2.90 -1.51 9.03
N GLY A 203 3.46 -0.35 9.39
CA GLY A 203 4.80 0.09 8.99
C GLY A 203 5.86 -0.71 9.75
N ALA A 204 6.34 -1.82 9.19
CA ALA A 204 7.26 -2.76 9.86
C ALA A 204 8.56 -2.08 10.34
N ILE A 205 9.08 -1.12 9.58
CA ILE A 205 10.30 -0.37 9.95
C ILE A 205 10.08 0.50 11.20
N SER A 206 8.87 1.01 11.44
CA SER A 206 8.57 1.79 12.66
C SER A 206 8.77 0.93 13.90
N LEU A 207 8.31 -0.31 13.86
CA LEU A 207 8.51 -1.27 14.95
C LEU A 207 9.97 -1.67 15.09
N ALA A 208 10.65 -2.00 13.99
CA ALA A 208 12.05 -2.41 14.01
C ALA A 208 12.99 -1.29 14.50
N ASN A 209 12.75 -0.05 14.10
CA ASN A 209 13.54 1.11 14.56
C ASN A 209 13.34 1.38 16.06
N ARG A 210 12.15 1.09 16.59
CA ARG A 210 11.81 1.39 17.97
C ARG A 210 12.26 0.28 18.94
N TYR A 211 11.99 -0.97 18.60
CA TYR A 211 12.11 -2.09 19.51
C TYR A 211 13.21 -3.10 19.11
N GLY A 212 13.85 -2.90 17.96
CA GLY A 212 14.79 -3.82 17.34
C GLY A 212 14.12 -4.81 16.39
N SER A 213 14.88 -5.30 15.39
CA SER A 213 14.35 -6.16 14.32
C SER A 213 13.79 -7.49 14.85
N ASP A 214 14.51 -8.16 15.72
CA ASP A 214 14.11 -9.49 16.21
C ASP A 214 12.78 -9.44 16.98
N ARG A 215 12.60 -8.43 17.82
CA ARG A 215 11.35 -8.23 18.56
C ARG A 215 10.20 -7.87 17.63
N ALA A 216 10.46 -7.00 16.63
CA ALA A 216 9.47 -6.64 15.63
C ALA A 216 9.04 -7.85 14.79
N ILE A 217 9.97 -8.68 14.31
CA ILE A 217 9.68 -9.90 13.56
C ILE A 217 8.82 -10.85 14.39
N ASN A 218 9.17 -11.07 15.67
CA ASN A 218 8.43 -11.96 16.56
C ASN A 218 6.98 -11.49 16.77
N VAL A 219 6.77 -10.21 17.06
CA VAL A 219 5.41 -9.65 17.23
C VAL A 219 4.62 -9.73 15.93
N LEU A 220 5.23 -9.39 14.79
CA LEU A 220 4.57 -9.47 13.49
C LEU A 220 4.20 -10.92 13.12
N GLY A 221 5.03 -11.91 13.46
CA GLY A 221 4.70 -13.33 13.28
C GLY A 221 3.51 -13.78 14.13
N ILE A 222 3.42 -13.30 15.37
CA ILE A 222 2.27 -13.57 16.24
C ILE A 222 1.01 -12.90 15.70
N GLU A 223 1.11 -11.63 15.26
CA GLU A 223 -0.03 -10.91 14.68
C GLU A 223 -0.51 -11.58 13.38
N ALA A 224 0.41 -12.05 12.52
CA ALA A 224 0.05 -12.81 11.32
C ALA A 224 -0.76 -14.07 11.66
N THR A 225 -0.33 -14.80 12.71
CA THR A 225 -1.04 -16.00 13.20
C THR A 225 -2.42 -15.65 13.73
N LYS A 226 -2.54 -14.58 14.53
CA LYS A 226 -3.84 -14.13 15.06
C LYS A 226 -4.75 -13.60 13.96
N THR A 227 -4.21 -12.87 12.99
CA THR A 227 -4.95 -12.40 11.80
C THR A 227 -5.55 -13.59 11.05
N ARG A 228 -4.78 -14.67 10.87
CA ARG A 228 -5.26 -15.90 10.23
C ARG A 228 -6.39 -16.55 11.00
N MET A 229 -6.24 -16.69 12.31
CA MET A 229 -7.26 -17.30 13.17
C MET A 229 -8.57 -16.50 13.23
N ARG A 230 -8.48 -15.16 13.14
CA ARG A 230 -9.64 -14.25 13.19
C ARG A 230 -10.25 -13.98 11.82
N GLY A 231 -9.64 -14.48 10.75
CA GLY A 231 -10.07 -14.21 9.38
C GLY A 231 -9.96 -12.74 8.98
N GLY A 232 -9.02 -11.98 9.58
CA GLY A 232 -8.71 -10.59 9.26
C GLY A 232 -7.85 -10.44 8.01
N LEU A 233 -7.22 -9.25 7.86
CA LEU A 233 -6.22 -8.98 6.83
C LEU A 233 -5.09 -8.16 7.44
N MET A 234 -3.84 -8.51 7.15
CA MET A 234 -2.68 -7.73 7.55
C MET A 234 -1.91 -7.24 6.33
N LEU A 235 -1.70 -5.92 6.22
CA LEU A 235 -0.84 -5.29 5.23
C LEU A 235 0.43 -4.82 5.93
N LEU A 236 1.57 -5.39 5.56
CA LEU A 236 2.89 -4.99 6.03
C LEU A 236 3.54 -4.05 5.02
N LEU A 237 4.00 -2.88 5.49
CA LEU A 237 4.69 -1.89 4.69
C LEU A 237 6.16 -1.88 5.08
N LEU A 238 7.06 -2.27 4.17
CA LEU A 238 8.49 -2.32 4.37
C LEU A 238 9.17 -1.22 3.55
N ARG A 239 9.59 -0.12 4.23
CA ARG A 239 10.28 1.03 3.63
C ARG A 239 11.22 1.73 4.64
N PRO A 240 12.50 1.94 4.36
CA PRO A 240 13.26 1.30 3.28
C PRO A 240 13.42 -0.20 3.52
N CYS A 241 13.79 -0.93 2.49
CA CYS A 241 14.03 -2.35 2.61
C CYS A 241 15.31 -2.60 3.41
N ARG A 242 15.20 -3.39 4.48
CA ARG A 242 16.31 -4.01 5.20
C ARG A 242 16.27 -5.51 4.91
N GLU A 243 17.39 -6.09 4.56
CA GLU A 243 17.47 -7.47 4.06
C GLU A 243 16.95 -8.49 5.08
N ASP A 244 17.37 -8.34 6.36
CA ASP A 244 16.92 -9.16 7.47
C ASP A 244 15.39 -9.19 7.62
N LEU A 245 14.76 -8.01 7.55
CA LEU A 245 13.30 -7.87 7.61
C LEU A 245 12.63 -8.40 6.34
N ARG A 246 13.19 -8.13 5.16
CA ARG A 246 12.62 -8.57 3.88
C ARG A 246 12.48 -10.07 3.80
N GLU A 247 13.52 -10.81 4.18
CA GLU A 247 13.51 -12.28 4.15
C GLU A 247 12.47 -12.84 5.11
N ASN A 248 12.50 -12.40 6.37
CA ASN A 248 11.57 -12.88 7.41
C ASN A 248 10.11 -12.52 7.09
N LEU A 249 9.82 -11.26 6.75
CA LEU A 249 8.47 -10.81 6.41
C LEU A 249 7.98 -11.44 5.09
N GLY A 250 8.88 -11.60 4.10
CA GLY A 250 8.59 -12.27 2.85
C GLY A 250 8.27 -13.76 3.02
N ALA A 251 8.90 -14.44 3.98
CA ALA A 251 8.61 -15.83 4.29
C ALA A 251 7.19 -16.00 4.88
N MET A 252 6.77 -15.10 5.79
CA MET A 252 5.45 -15.17 6.43
C MET A 252 4.30 -14.61 5.57
N ALA A 253 4.60 -13.82 4.53
CA ALA A 253 3.59 -13.21 3.69
C ALA A 253 2.96 -14.20 2.69
N ASP A 254 1.62 -14.21 2.61
CA ASP A 254 0.86 -14.95 1.59
C ASP A 254 0.89 -14.20 0.24
N VAL A 255 0.89 -12.87 0.30
CA VAL A 255 1.06 -11.97 -0.85
C VAL A 255 2.30 -11.13 -0.65
N HIS A 256 3.15 -11.00 -1.68
CA HIS A 256 4.33 -10.14 -1.64
C HIS A 256 4.40 -9.31 -2.92
N LEU A 257 4.17 -8.03 -2.78
CA LEU A 257 4.19 -7.03 -3.86
C LEU A 257 5.38 -6.08 -3.68
N ARG A 258 6.03 -5.71 -4.77
CA ARG A 258 7.11 -4.73 -4.76
C ARG A 258 6.74 -3.51 -5.58
N ILE A 259 6.93 -2.34 -5.00
CA ILE A 259 6.75 -1.02 -5.63
C ILE A 259 8.13 -0.43 -5.89
N MET A 260 8.40 -0.10 -7.14
CA MET A 260 9.70 0.35 -7.59
C MET A 260 9.57 1.49 -8.61
N ARG A 261 10.68 2.13 -8.94
CA ARG A 261 10.71 3.18 -9.96
C ARG A 261 11.74 2.87 -11.02
N GLU A 262 11.34 2.96 -12.29
CA GLU A 262 12.24 2.84 -13.44
C GLU A 262 11.92 3.91 -14.47
N HIS A 263 12.94 4.64 -14.94
CA HIS A 263 12.80 5.77 -15.88
C HIS A 263 11.69 6.77 -15.49
N GLY A 264 11.52 7.01 -14.17
CA GLY A 264 10.49 7.89 -13.63
C GLY A 264 9.08 7.30 -13.58
N ALA A 265 8.81 6.18 -14.22
CA ALA A 265 7.56 5.44 -14.07
C ALA A 265 7.51 4.74 -12.71
N LEU A 266 6.34 4.75 -12.09
CA LEU A 266 6.07 3.96 -10.88
C LEU A 266 5.61 2.57 -11.32
N LEU A 267 6.26 1.53 -10.80
CA LEU A 267 6.03 0.16 -11.20
C LEU A 267 5.58 -0.71 -10.01
N LEU A 268 4.72 -1.68 -10.30
CA LEU A 268 4.31 -2.75 -9.40
C LEU A 268 4.71 -4.09 -9.98
N ARG A 269 5.23 -5.00 -9.15
CA ARG A 269 5.33 -6.42 -9.48
C ARG A 269 4.93 -7.30 -8.31
N GLY A 270 4.37 -8.46 -8.61
CA GLY A 270 4.16 -9.53 -7.64
C GLY A 270 5.39 -10.45 -7.56
N ILE A 271 5.81 -10.71 -6.33
CA ILE A 271 6.78 -11.77 -5.99
C ILE A 271 5.98 -13.02 -5.61
N LYS A 272 4.92 -12.84 -4.81
CA LYS A 272 3.88 -13.81 -4.47
C LYS A 272 2.49 -13.17 -4.65
N PRO A 273 1.66 -13.62 -5.58
CA PRO A 273 2.00 -14.48 -6.71
C PRO A 273 3.00 -13.81 -7.66
N ARG A 274 3.73 -14.63 -8.42
CA ARG A 274 4.63 -14.11 -9.46
C ARG A 274 3.81 -13.48 -10.58
N THR A 275 4.06 -12.19 -10.89
CA THR A 275 3.36 -11.45 -11.95
C THR A 275 4.32 -10.85 -12.97
N HIS A 276 3.77 -10.31 -14.05
CA HIS A 276 4.46 -9.33 -14.91
C HIS A 276 4.68 -8.01 -14.16
N LEU A 277 5.39 -7.08 -14.81
CA LEU A 277 5.48 -5.69 -14.37
C LEU A 277 4.21 -4.93 -14.78
N PHE A 278 3.74 -4.04 -13.91
CA PHE A 278 2.66 -3.11 -14.19
C PHE A 278 3.15 -1.69 -13.92
N ALA A 279 2.89 -0.78 -14.84
CA ALA A 279 3.02 0.64 -14.55
C ALA A 279 1.82 1.11 -13.73
N ILE A 280 2.07 1.99 -12.77
CA ILE A 280 1.04 2.59 -11.93
C ILE A 280 0.83 4.02 -12.38
N GLU A 281 -0.35 4.36 -12.84
CA GLU A 281 -0.82 5.73 -13.04
C GLU A 281 -1.84 6.09 -11.98
N MET A 282 -2.00 7.39 -11.71
CA MET A 282 -3.04 7.89 -10.82
C MET A 282 -4.28 8.29 -11.63
N ASP A 283 -5.41 7.65 -11.35
CA ASP A 283 -6.73 8.01 -11.85
C ASP A 283 -7.53 8.74 -10.76
N VAL A 284 -8.05 9.91 -11.08
CA VAL A 284 -8.89 10.74 -10.18
C VAL A 284 -10.29 10.96 -10.74
N SER A 285 -10.66 10.25 -11.80
CA SER A 285 -11.94 10.44 -12.51
C SER A 285 -13.17 10.25 -11.64
N LYS A 286 -13.06 9.45 -10.56
CA LYS A 286 -14.13 9.18 -9.60
C LYS A 286 -14.17 10.17 -8.41
N GLY A 287 -13.29 11.17 -8.39
CA GLY A 287 -13.20 12.15 -7.30
C GLY A 287 -12.36 11.70 -6.11
N TYR A 288 -11.61 10.62 -6.24
CA TYR A 288 -10.61 10.13 -5.28
C TYR A 288 -9.46 9.43 -6.02
N PRO A 289 -8.25 9.33 -5.41
CA PRO A 289 -7.09 8.79 -6.09
C PRO A 289 -7.16 7.26 -6.17
N MET A 290 -7.13 6.71 -7.38
CA MET A 290 -7.10 5.27 -7.64
C MET A 290 -5.86 4.89 -8.43
N PRO A 291 -5.27 3.72 -8.20
CA PRO A 291 -4.25 3.18 -9.09
C PRO A 291 -4.91 2.68 -10.37
N LYS A 292 -4.32 3.02 -11.51
CA LYS A 292 -4.55 2.38 -12.81
C LYS A 292 -3.32 1.55 -13.13
N LEU A 293 -3.49 0.23 -13.25
CA LEU A 293 -2.39 -0.73 -13.44
C LEU A 293 -2.31 -1.12 -14.92
N ILE A 294 -1.23 -0.73 -15.59
CA ILE A 294 -0.99 -0.96 -17.01
C ILE A 294 0.09 -2.05 -17.14
N PRO A 295 -0.22 -3.22 -17.70
CA PRO A 295 0.77 -4.27 -17.89
C PRO A 295 1.90 -3.82 -18.81
N ILE A 296 3.14 -4.14 -18.45
CA ILE A 296 4.32 -3.98 -19.31
C ILE A 296 4.70 -5.37 -19.81
N SER A 297 4.23 -5.70 -21.02
CA SER A 297 4.42 -7.02 -21.62
C SER A 297 5.16 -6.93 -22.96
#